data_3b6d6df9d96af9c821269c450b2cad2c
#
_entry.id   3b6d6df9d96af9c821269c450b2cad2c
#
_cell.length_a   1.000
_cell.length_b   1.000
_cell.length_c   1.000
_cell.angle_alpha   90.00
_cell.angle_beta   90.00
_cell.angle_gamma   90.00
#
_symmetry.space_group_name_H-M   'P 1'
#
loop_
_entity.id
_entity.type
_entity.pdbx_description
1 polymer ?
#
loop_
_entity_poly.entity_id
_entity_poly.type
_entity_poly.pdbx_seq_one_letter_code
_entity_poly.pdbx_strand_id
1 'polypeptide(L)'
;MVKDLRTQAVDMKLHRLPKLQAAQWNLTHAQPFFPSLEQLFKTETLASMADYGIKLPEEVESVVDATHIKTTKGQTLEVHRKTTMILSPFKTMKGEYSAPGLPKPAETAKSYSEQMQSPHTAAYVGALASSALSTSECPHFPRVYGVYAAMATKHEVNISDDYEELCDRKWFVDNIGKTFELRLRGEGGEGFTHTRGQRMAVQVGEDIDLDAEDVTVEAVPEPTVEDVVEEYELPSDSEYSEESESDDEDVYDILSCDCSERSEDEEDDESAGDDEFAWATFTEVPVVTTVMEKCEGTFYELMKTTDDAQKHTAWVAQIVFALAYAQRNFGFIHNDLHGNNVMYVPTAEEFLFYRHHGVTYRVPTYGILMKIIDFDRATFSVKLTGMKEPRFFMSSQFKPDEEAGGQYNIEPFHDSKSPRIALNPSFDLARFASSMFWDMFPEGPTQKTDHPLFEMFKHWTTLPDGSSVVFRKKGDNHDRYHGFDLYKAITRYLKESAVPRKEISKFNQYVTTVSPTTKVLVIGE
;
A
#
# COMPACT_ATOMS: atom_id res chain seq x y z
N MET A 1 0.55 -18.67 11.00
CA MET A 1 0.53 -18.40 12.45
C MET A 1 0.70 -16.90 12.67
N VAL A 2 -0.41 -16.17 12.80
CA VAL A 2 -0.40 -14.71 13.04
C VAL A 2 -0.01 -14.38 14.51
N LYS A 3 0.04 -15.39 15.39
CA LYS A 3 0.31 -15.20 16.83
C LYS A 3 1.72 -14.70 17.15
N ASP A 4 2.70 -14.94 16.28
CA ASP A 4 4.09 -14.60 16.58
C ASP A 4 4.50 -13.17 16.18
N LEU A 5 3.65 -12.44 15.46
CA LEU A 5 3.91 -11.04 15.10
C LEU A 5 3.44 -10.06 16.17
N ARG A 6 2.64 -10.49 17.16
CA ARG A 6 2.05 -9.60 18.17
C ARG A 6 2.64 -9.79 19.54
N THR A 7 3.19 -8.74 20.10
CA THR A 7 3.51 -8.69 21.52
C THR A 7 2.75 -7.59 22.27
N GLN A 8 2.32 -6.55 21.58
CA GLN A 8 1.56 -5.44 22.17
C GLN A 8 0.55 -4.94 21.15
N ALA A 9 -0.60 -4.48 21.60
CA ALA A 9 -1.59 -3.80 20.75
C ALA A 9 -1.74 -2.37 21.23
N VAL A 10 -1.66 -1.42 20.31
CA VAL A 10 -1.92 -0.02 20.62
C VAL A 10 -3.43 0.20 20.70
N ASP A 11 -3.88 0.79 21.83
CA ASP A 11 -5.28 1.12 22.04
C ASP A 11 -5.63 2.44 21.36
N MET A 12 -6.54 2.39 20.40
CA MET A 12 -7.10 3.57 19.75
C MET A 12 -8.34 4.06 20.51
N LYS A 13 -8.55 5.37 20.53
CA LYS A 13 -9.70 6.00 21.16
C LYS A 13 -10.61 6.62 20.11
N LEU A 14 -11.91 6.57 20.37
CA LEU A 14 -12.92 7.32 19.61
C LEU A 14 -13.38 8.51 20.42
N HIS A 15 -13.72 9.61 19.71
CA HIS A 15 -14.37 10.75 20.29
C HIS A 15 -15.28 11.44 19.27
N ARG A 16 -16.15 12.30 19.77
CA ARG A 16 -17.04 13.06 18.91
C ARG A 16 -16.29 14.23 18.28
N LEU A 17 -16.41 14.36 16.95
CA LEU A 17 -15.81 15.44 16.17
C LEU A 17 -16.89 16.31 15.54
N PRO A 18 -16.65 17.62 15.35
CA PRO A 18 -17.52 18.49 14.58
C PRO A 18 -17.48 18.08 13.10
N LYS A 19 -18.59 18.36 12.39
CA LYS A 19 -18.64 18.19 10.94
C LYS A 19 -17.68 19.17 10.27
N LEU A 20 -16.89 18.68 9.33
CA LEU A 20 -15.95 19.49 8.57
C LEU A 20 -16.64 20.13 7.36
N GLN A 21 -16.39 21.43 7.16
CA GLN A 21 -16.73 22.11 5.92
C GLN A 21 -15.56 21.97 4.95
N ALA A 22 -15.71 21.13 3.93
CA ALA A 22 -14.62 20.72 3.04
C ALA A 22 -14.91 21.03 1.55
N ALA A 23 -15.76 22.03 1.28
CA ALA A 23 -16.08 22.43 -0.10
C ALA A 23 -14.85 22.87 -0.91
N GLN A 24 -13.84 23.47 -0.25
CA GLN A 24 -12.56 23.85 -0.87
C GLN A 24 -11.74 22.63 -1.33
N TRP A 25 -12.09 21.44 -0.89
CA TRP A 25 -11.48 20.18 -1.27
C TRP A 25 -12.29 19.41 -2.31
N ASN A 26 -13.33 20.01 -2.90
CA ASN A 26 -14.30 19.35 -3.78
C ASN A 26 -15.01 18.18 -3.08
N LEU A 27 -15.21 18.27 -1.76
CA LEU A 27 -15.88 17.27 -0.94
C LEU A 27 -17.20 17.81 -0.40
N THR A 28 -18.23 17.00 -0.50
CA THR A 28 -19.54 17.24 0.08
C THR A 28 -19.87 16.16 1.11
N HIS A 29 -20.77 16.45 2.04
CA HIS A 29 -21.21 15.50 3.06
C HIS A 29 -20.09 14.89 3.91
N ALA A 30 -18.97 15.62 4.11
CA ALA A 30 -17.85 15.14 4.90
C ALA A 30 -18.29 14.82 6.34
N GLN A 31 -18.00 13.61 6.78
CA GLN A 31 -18.26 13.13 8.14
C GLN A 31 -16.97 12.56 8.73
N PRO A 32 -16.76 12.70 10.07
CA PRO A 32 -15.48 12.39 10.69
C PRO A 32 -15.19 10.89 10.81
N PHE A 33 -15.99 10.03 10.17
CA PHE A 33 -15.78 8.60 10.24
C PHE A 33 -16.40 7.83 9.07
N PHE A 34 -15.97 6.53 8.97
CA PHE A 34 -16.47 5.58 7.97
C PHE A 34 -17.85 5.02 8.35
N PRO A 35 -18.69 4.70 7.37
CA PRO A 35 -19.94 4.00 7.64
C PRO A 35 -19.79 2.65 8.35
N SER A 36 -18.62 2.00 8.20
CA SER A 36 -18.33 0.69 8.77
C SER A 36 -17.90 0.67 10.25
N LEU A 37 -17.90 1.80 10.95
CA LEU A 37 -17.48 1.87 12.35
C LEU A 37 -18.25 0.92 13.26
N GLU A 38 -19.57 0.79 13.09
CA GLU A 38 -20.40 -0.14 13.86
C GLU A 38 -19.96 -1.58 13.65
N GLN A 39 -19.64 -1.97 12.43
CA GLN A 39 -19.11 -3.29 12.10
C GLN A 39 -17.69 -3.50 12.65
N LEU A 40 -16.86 -2.43 12.60
CA LEU A 40 -15.51 -2.48 13.12
C LEU A 40 -15.48 -2.70 14.61
N PHE A 41 -16.32 -2.00 15.37
CA PHE A 41 -16.14 -1.87 16.80
C PHE A 41 -17.32 -2.41 17.62
N LYS A 42 -18.38 -2.93 16.97
CA LYS A 42 -19.57 -3.49 17.63
C LYS A 42 -20.10 -2.60 18.77
N THR A 43 -20.08 -1.28 18.54
CA THR A 43 -20.46 -0.31 19.56
C THR A 43 -21.95 -0.02 19.46
N GLU A 44 -22.77 -0.83 20.10
CA GLU A 44 -24.24 -0.66 20.21
C GLU A 44 -24.66 0.60 20.95
N THR A 45 -23.70 1.38 21.50
CA THR A 45 -23.96 2.45 22.46
C THR A 45 -23.85 3.86 21.88
N LEU A 46 -23.46 4.05 20.62
CA LEU A 46 -23.30 5.38 20.03
C LEU A 46 -24.58 5.79 19.29
N ALA A 47 -25.19 6.90 19.71
CA ALA A 47 -26.44 7.41 19.14
C ALA A 47 -26.33 7.87 17.68
N SER A 48 -25.11 8.23 17.22
CA SER A 48 -24.83 8.62 15.84
C SER A 48 -23.35 8.39 15.56
N MET A 49 -23.06 7.46 14.66
CA MET A 49 -21.69 7.13 14.28
C MET A 49 -21.06 8.16 13.35
N ALA A 50 -21.87 8.92 12.63
CA ALA A 50 -21.40 9.98 11.73
C ALA A 50 -20.67 11.14 12.44
N ASP A 51 -20.84 11.28 13.76
CA ASP A 51 -20.21 12.32 14.57
C ASP A 51 -18.93 11.85 15.28
N TYR A 52 -18.53 10.59 15.11
CA TYR A 52 -17.37 10.03 15.80
C TYR A 52 -16.21 9.76 14.84
N GLY A 53 -15.00 10.01 15.32
CA GLY A 53 -13.74 9.70 14.64
C GLY A 53 -12.70 9.14 15.59
N ILE A 54 -11.57 8.72 15.02
CA ILE A 54 -10.40 8.31 15.79
C ILE A 54 -9.78 9.55 16.41
N LYS A 55 -9.52 9.48 17.73
CA LYS A 55 -8.84 10.56 18.44
C LYS A 55 -7.37 10.62 18.05
N LEU A 56 -6.98 11.71 17.44
CA LEU A 56 -5.60 11.99 17.03
C LEU A 56 -4.92 12.97 18.00
N PRO A 57 -3.57 13.00 18.06
CA PRO A 57 -2.83 13.92 18.92
C PRO A 57 -3.06 15.41 18.60
N GLU A 58 -3.38 15.69 17.35
CA GLU A 58 -3.73 17.00 16.81
C GLU A 58 -4.69 16.80 15.65
N GLU A 59 -5.72 17.64 15.54
CA GLU A 59 -6.81 17.43 14.61
C GLU A 59 -7.11 18.67 13.79
N VAL A 60 -7.78 18.48 12.66
CA VAL A 60 -8.28 19.57 11.83
C VAL A 60 -9.37 20.32 12.59
N GLU A 61 -9.18 21.64 12.82
CA GLU A 61 -10.21 22.55 13.31
C GLU A 61 -11.03 23.10 12.14
N SER A 62 -10.36 23.54 11.08
CA SER A 62 -11.01 24.06 9.87
C SER A 62 -10.09 23.96 8.65
N VAL A 63 -10.70 23.94 7.47
CA VAL A 63 -10.01 24.04 6.18
C VAL A 63 -9.76 25.53 5.89
N VAL A 64 -8.52 25.88 5.56
CA VAL A 64 -8.14 27.26 5.19
C VAL A 64 -8.21 27.42 3.68
N ASP A 65 -7.58 26.52 2.93
CA ASP A 65 -7.60 26.46 1.46
C ASP A 65 -7.39 25.03 0.94
N ALA A 66 -7.02 24.87 -0.33
CA ALA A 66 -6.84 23.56 -0.96
C ALA A 66 -5.74 22.71 -0.28
N THR A 67 -4.72 23.34 0.31
CA THR A 67 -3.52 22.68 0.85
C THR A 67 -3.25 22.99 2.31
N HIS A 68 -3.99 23.92 2.93
CA HIS A 68 -3.77 24.34 4.31
C HIS A 68 -4.97 24.08 5.20
N ILE A 69 -4.67 23.65 6.42
CA ILE A 69 -5.63 23.48 7.52
C ILE A 69 -5.25 24.36 8.71
N LYS A 70 -6.23 24.70 9.52
CA LYS A 70 -6.03 25.14 10.89
C LYS A 70 -6.26 23.96 11.83
N THR A 71 -5.33 23.73 12.74
CA THR A 71 -5.40 22.62 13.69
C THR A 71 -6.02 23.04 15.02
N THR A 72 -6.45 22.06 15.82
CA THR A 72 -6.97 22.25 17.19
C THR A 72 -5.95 22.88 18.16
N LYS A 73 -4.66 22.90 17.79
CA LYS A 73 -3.62 23.65 18.52
C LYS A 73 -3.42 25.08 18.03
N GLY A 74 -4.25 25.51 17.06
CA GLY A 74 -4.22 26.88 16.53
C GLY A 74 -3.13 27.13 15.48
N GLN A 75 -2.45 26.09 15.00
CA GLN A 75 -1.42 26.19 13.97
C GLN A 75 -2.08 26.13 12.58
N THR A 76 -1.56 26.92 11.63
CA THR A 76 -1.88 26.75 10.20
C THR A 76 -0.77 25.91 9.57
N LEU A 77 -1.13 24.78 8.99
CA LEU A 77 -0.20 23.82 8.44
C LEU A 77 -0.54 23.52 6.98
N GLU A 78 0.49 23.41 6.16
CA GLU A 78 0.37 22.78 4.84
C GLU A 78 0.29 21.28 5.02
N VAL A 79 -0.65 20.63 4.33
CA VAL A 79 -0.93 19.20 4.48
C VAL A 79 -1.05 18.52 3.13
N HIS A 80 -0.78 17.22 3.13
CA HIS A 80 -1.13 16.33 2.05
C HIS A 80 -2.50 15.68 2.32
N ARG A 81 -3.31 15.53 1.27
CA ARG A 81 -4.59 14.83 1.33
C ARG A 81 -4.55 13.61 0.44
N LYS A 82 -4.52 12.44 1.03
CA LYS A 82 -4.74 11.19 0.30
C LYS A 82 -6.25 10.94 0.24
N THR A 83 -6.80 10.94 -0.97
CA THR A 83 -8.22 10.65 -1.20
C THR A 83 -8.34 9.36 -2.00
N THR A 84 -9.02 8.36 -1.44
CA THR A 84 -9.17 7.03 -2.02
C THR A 84 -10.64 6.71 -2.19
N MET A 85 -11.04 6.19 -3.34
CA MET A 85 -12.41 5.71 -3.57
C MET A 85 -12.72 4.54 -2.62
N ILE A 86 -13.92 4.56 -2.03
CA ILE A 86 -14.41 3.44 -1.20
C ILE A 86 -14.78 2.25 -2.09
N LEU A 87 -15.37 2.53 -3.24
CA LEU A 87 -15.68 1.55 -4.26
C LEU A 87 -14.45 1.24 -5.10
N SER A 88 -14.34 0.03 -5.62
CA SER A 88 -13.29 -0.31 -6.57
C SER A 88 -13.39 0.58 -7.82
N PRO A 89 -12.32 1.30 -8.22
CA PRO A 89 -12.32 2.11 -9.44
C PRO A 89 -12.65 1.28 -10.69
N PHE A 90 -12.06 0.09 -10.82
CA PHE A 90 -12.28 -0.79 -11.98
C PHE A 90 -13.73 -1.28 -12.07
N LYS A 91 -14.30 -1.74 -10.96
CA LYS A 91 -15.72 -2.17 -10.92
C LYS A 91 -16.66 -0.99 -11.16
N THR A 92 -16.25 0.23 -10.73
CA THR A 92 -16.98 1.47 -11.06
C THR A 92 -16.91 1.77 -12.56
N MET A 93 -15.73 1.66 -13.18
CA MET A 93 -15.57 1.83 -14.63
C MET A 93 -16.40 0.81 -15.41
N LYS A 94 -16.42 -0.45 -14.97
CA LYS A 94 -17.26 -1.52 -15.56
C LYS A 94 -18.78 -1.30 -15.38
N GLY A 95 -19.18 -0.38 -14.50
CA GLY A 95 -20.61 -0.13 -14.22
C GLY A 95 -21.25 -1.18 -13.31
N GLU A 96 -20.48 -1.91 -12.52
CA GLU A 96 -20.98 -2.94 -11.61
C GLU A 96 -21.75 -2.37 -10.40
N TYR A 97 -21.61 -1.06 -10.13
CA TYR A 97 -22.29 -0.38 -9.03
C TYR A 97 -23.43 0.50 -9.58
N SER A 98 -24.65 0.24 -9.13
CA SER A 98 -25.88 0.81 -9.71
C SER A 98 -26.35 2.13 -9.10
N ALA A 99 -25.68 2.66 -8.06
CA ALA A 99 -26.12 3.88 -7.41
C ALA A 99 -24.95 4.76 -6.96
N PRO A 100 -24.83 6.00 -7.43
CA PRO A 100 -23.93 6.98 -6.88
C PRO A 100 -24.45 7.49 -5.53
N GLY A 101 -23.54 7.82 -4.64
CA GLY A 101 -23.88 8.52 -3.38
C GLY A 101 -23.46 7.75 -2.13
N LEU A 102 -23.48 8.45 -0.98
CA LEU A 102 -23.31 7.79 0.32
C LEU A 102 -24.46 6.80 0.53
N PRO A 103 -24.21 5.58 1.01
CA PRO A 103 -25.22 4.55 1.02
C PRO A 103 -26.39 4.91 1.93
N LYS A 104 -27.57 4.83 1.36
CA LYS A 104 -28.78 4.62 2.14
C LYS A 104 -29.03 3.12 2.11
N PRO A 105 -28.94 2.40 3.20
CA PRO A 105 -28.93 0.93 3.22
C PRO A 105 -30.14 0.27 2.54
N ALA A 106 -31.26 0.98 2.41
CA ALA A 106 -32.49 0.46 1.84
C ALA A 106 -32.62 0.58 0.30
N GLU A 107 -31.74 1.34 -0.36
CA GLU A 107 -31.95 1.74 -1.76
C GLU A 107 -30.82 1.29 -2.71
N THR A 108 -29.78 0.62 -2.20
CA THR A 108 -28.58 0.29 -2.97
C THR A 108 -28.49 -1.19 -3.34
N ALA A 109 -27.89 -1.49 -4.49
CA ALA A 109 -27.56 -2.86 -4.85
C ALA A 109 -26.72 -3.52 -3.74
N LYS A 110 -26.90 -4.83 -3.56
CA LYS A 110 -26.22 -5.58 -2.48
C LYS A 110 -24.70 -5.42 -2.55
N SER A 111 -24.10 -5.57 -3.73
CA SER A 111 -22.66 -5.39 -3.97
C SER A 111 -22.16 -4.02 -3.56
N TYR A 112 -22.89 -2.97 -3.90
CA TYR A 112 -22.56 -1.60 -3.52
C TYR A 112 -22.57 -1.42 -1.99
N SER A 113 -23.65 -1.88 -1.33
CA SER A 113 -23.77 -1.76 0.12
C SER A 113 -22.73 -2.59 0.86
N GLU A 114 -22.41 -3.78 0.38
CA GLU A 114 -21.38 -4.64 0.95
C GLU A 114 -19.98 -4.00 0.84
N GLN A 115 -19.64 -3.45 -0.32
CA GLN A 115 -18.37 -2.76 -0.51
C GLN A 115 -18.27 -1.50 0.36
N MET A 116 -19.30 -0.66 0.38
CA MET A 116 -19.33 0.58 1.15
C MET A 116 -19.22 0.37 2.66
N GLN A 117 -19.71 -0.75 3.17
CA GLN A 117 -19.69 -1.06 4.60
C GLN A 117 -18.58 -2.02 4.99
N SER A 118 -17.83 -2.55 4.02
CA SER A 118 -16.76 -3.49 4.31
C SER A 118 -15.60 -2.79 5.02
N PRO A 119 -15.19 -3.25 6.20
CA PRO A 119 -14.03 -2.72 6.91
C PRO A 119 -12.69 -3.05 6.23
N HIS A 120 -12.74 -3.82 5.16
CA HIS A 120 -11.58 -4.32 4.44
C HIS A 120 -11.35 -3.61 3.10
N THR A 121 -12.13 -2.59 2.74
CA THR A 121 -11.82 -1.79 1.55
C THR A 121 -10.44 -1.14 1.69
N ALA A 122 -9.72 -0.99 0.59
CA ALA A 122 -8.40 -0.36 0.59
C ALA A 122 -8.43 1.03 1.27
N ALA A 123 -9.46 1.83 0.96
CA ALA A 123 -9.65 3.15 1.56
C ALA A 123 -9.75 3.11 3.11
N TYR A 124 -10.52 2.17 3.66
CA TYR A 124 -10.67 2.05 5.12
C TYR A 124 -9.43 1.46 5.78
N VAL A 125 -8.81 0.46 5.16
CA VAL A 125 -7.58 -0.16 5.65
C VAL A 125 -6.46 0.86 5.69
N GLY A 126 -6.23 1.61 4.61
CA GLY A 126 -5.21 2.64 4.53
C GLY A 126 -5.42 3.76 5.55
N ALA A 127 -6.66 4.26 5.67
CA ALA A 127 -6.99 5.32 6.63
C ALA A 127 -6.85 4.87 8.09
N LEU A 128 -7.26 3.62 8.39
CA LEU A 128 -7.16 3.05 9.74
C LEU A 128 -5.71 2.80 10.13
N ALA A 129 -4.90 2.23 9.21
CA ALA A 129 -3.47 2.03 9.41
C ALA A 129 -2.75 3.36 9.62
N SER A 130 -2.99 4.35 8.76
CA SER A 130 -2.42 5.70 8.87
C SER A 130 -2.74 6.32 10.25
N SER A 131 -3.99 6.23 10.69
CA SER A 131 -4.41 6.74 11.99
C SER A 131 -3.74 6.02 13.15
N ALA A 132 -3.69 4.68 13.10
CA ALA A 132 -3.08 3.86 14.15
C ALA A 132 -1.57 4.13 14.29
N LEU A 133 -0.86 4.16 13.16
CA LEU A 133 0.58 4.43 13.13
C LEU A 133 0.90 5.86 13.56
N SER A 134 0.07 6.85 13.17
CA SER A 134 0.21 8.25 13.59
C SER A 134 -0.01 8.46 15.09
N THR A 135 -0.82 7.63 15.76
CA THR A 135 -1.01 7.70 17.21
C THR A 135 0.12 7.04 17.99
N SER A 136 1.03 6.33 17.31
CA SER A 136 2.17 5.67 17.92
C SER A 136 3.30 6.66 18.24
N GLU A 137 4.29 6.20 19.03
CA GLU A 137 5.48 6.99 19.35
C GLU A 137 6.52 7.02 18.21
N CYS A 138 6.34 6.18 17.18
CA CYS A 138 7.27 6.07 16.07
C CYS A 138 7.18 7.28 15.13
N PRO A 139 8.28 8.03 14.94
CA PRO A 139 8.24 9.25 14.13
C PRO A 139 8.26 8.98 12.61
N HIS A 140 8.40 7.72 12.20
CA HIS A 140 8.59 7.33 10.80
C HIS A 140 7.28 7.10 10.02
N PHE A 141 6.17 7.49 10.58
CA PHE A 141 4.88 7.51 9.91
C PHE A 141 4.37 8.95 9.86
N PRO A 142 3.71 9.38 8.76
CA PRO A 142 3.16 10.72 8.69
C PRO A 142 2.17 10.99 9.84
N ARG A 143 2.18 12.21 10.35
CA ARG A 143 1.15 12.66 11.27
C ARG A 143 -0.17 12.75 10.52
N VAL A 144 -1.22 12.17 11.08
CA VAL A 144 -2.58 12.29 10.58
C VAL A 144 -3.33 13.31 11.42
N TYR A 145 -4.00 14.24 10.75
CA TYR A 145 -4.77 15.31 11.38
C TYR A 145 -6.29 15.07 11.29
N GLY A 146 -6.72 14.16 10.42
CA GLY A 146 -8.12 13.80 10.29
C GLY A 146 -8.36 12.76 9.19
N VAL A 147 -9.43 11.99 9.36
CA VAL A 147 -9.96 11.06 8.36
C VAL A 147 -11.43 11.35 8.18
N TYR A 148 -11.85 11.53 6.94
CA TYR A 148 -13.21 11.89 6.59
C TYR A 148 -13.73 11.00 5.46
N ALA A 149 -14.92 10.43 5.65
CA ALA A 149 -15.70 9.87 4.56
C ALA A 149 -16.56 10.97 3.95
N ALA A 150 -16.58 11.09 2.63
CA ALA A 150 -17.25 12.17 1.92
C ALA A 150 -17.67 11.75 0.51
N MET A 151 -18.44 12.60 -0.15
CA MET A 151 -18.67 12.54 -1.58
C MET A 151 -17.70 13.48 -2.29
N ALA A 152 -16.88 12.95 -3.19
CA ALA A 152 -16.07 13.76 -4.08
C ALA A 152 -16.90 14.18 -5.29
N THR A 153 -17.03 15.49 -5.52
CA THR A 153 -17.74 16.02 -6.70
C THR A 153 -16.99 15.69 -7.99
N LYS A 154 -15.65 15.57 -7.90
CA LYS A 154 -14.75 15.09 -8.93
C LYS A 154 -13.60 14.33 -8.28
N HIS A 155 -13.26 13.16 -8.81
CA HIS A 155 -12.11 12.37 -8.38
C HIS A 155 -11.39 11.78 -9.58
N GLU A 156 -10.06 11.92 -9.62
CA GLU A 156 -9.22 11.41 -10.70
C GLU A 156 -8.37 10.25 -10.17
N VAL A 157 -8.37 9.15 -10.90
CA VAL A 157 -7.53 7.96 -10.65
C VAL A 157 -6.55 7.84 -11.81
N ASN A 158 -5.26 7.81 -11.50
CA ASN A 158 -4.23 7.50 -12.47
C ASN A 158 -4.34 6.02 -12.88
N ILE A 159 -4.45 5.78 -14.17
CA ILE A 159 -4.54 4.45 -14.78
C ILE A 159 -3.44 4.26 -15.84
N SER A 160 -2.38 5.05 -15.82
CA SER A 160 -1.34 5.02 -16.87
C SER A 160 -0.70 3.65 -16.99
N ASP A 161 -0.41 2.99 -15.86
CA ASP A 161 0.20 1.65 -15.82
C ASP A 161 -0.71 0.55 -16.36
N ASP A 162 -2.02 0.76 -16.24
CA ASP A 162 -3.04 -0.22 -16.66
C ASP A 162 -3.63 0.12 -18.04
N TYR A 163 -3.32 1.30 -18.59
CA TYR A 163 -4.00 1.85 -19.75
C TYR A 163 -3.81 0.99 -21.01
N GLU A 164 -2.63 0.47 -21.24
CA GLU A 164 -2.33 -0.40 -22.38
C GLU A 164 -3.17 -1.67 -22.39
N GLU A 165 -3.43 -2.23 -21.20
CA GLU A 165 -4.30 -3.40 -21.06
C GLU A 165 -5.79 -3.06 -21.11
N LEU A 166 -6.16 -1.82 -20.78
CA LEU A 166 -7.56 -1.37 -20.69
C LEU A 166 -8.08 -0.81 -22.00
N CYS A 167 -7.25 -0.09 -22.77
CA CYS A 167 -7.68 0.66 -23.94
C CYS A 167 -8.32 -0.21 -25.04
N ASP A 168 -7.90 -1.48 -25.14
CA ASP A 168 -8.43 -2.44 -26.11
C ASP A 168 -9.63 -3.24 -25.59
N ARG A 169 -9.99 -3.08 -24.29
CA ARG A 169 -11.13 -3.81 -23.71
C ARG A 169 -12.44 -3.15 -24.12
N LYS A 170 -13.32 -3.91 -24.77
CA LYS A 170 -14.64 -3.42 -25.20
C LYS A 170 -15.43 -2.73 -24.08
N TRP A 171 -15.48 -3.33 -22.88
CA TRP A 171 -16.18 -2.75 -21.75
C TRP A 171 -15.60 -1.39 -21.32
N PHE A 172 -14.30 -1.20 -21.44
CA PHE A 172 -13.64 0.06 -21.09
C PHE A 172 -14.07 1.17 -22.05
N VAL A 173 -13.94 0.93 -23.36
CA VAL A 173 -14.36 1.87 -24.42
C VAL A 173 -15.84 2.18 -24.32
N ASP A 174 -16.70 1.16 -24.13
CA ASP A 174 -18.17 1.31 -24.05
C ASP A 174 -18.62 2.17 -22.86
N ASN A 175 -17.80 2.29 -21.81
CA ASN A 175 -18.15 2.99 -20.57
C ASN A 175 -17.51 4.39 -20.45
N ILE A 176 -16.60 4.78 -21.34
CA ILE A 176 -16.09 6.16 -21.42
C ILE A 176 -17.28 7.11 -21.67
N GLY A 177 -17.35 8.19 -20.90
CA GLY A 177 -18.45 9.15 -20.97
C GLY A 177 -19.77 8.67 -20.33
N LYS A 178 -19.80 7.47 -19.71
CA LYS A 178 -20.97 6.94 -19.02
C LYS A 178 -20.72 6.75 -17.51
N THR A 179 -19.70 5.97 -17.15
CA THR A 179 -19.34 5.67 -15.77
C THR A 179 -18.11 6.44 -15.31
N PHE A 180 -17.28 6.87 -16.23
CA PHE A 180 -16.11 7.71 -16.02
C PHE A 180 -15.78 8.52 -17.29
N GLU A 181 -15.01 9.59 -17.13
CA GLU A 181 -14.39 10.35 -18.22
C GLU A 181 -12.92 9.98 -18.33
N LEU A 182 -12.44 9.70 -19.56
CA LEU A 182 -11.02 9.45 -19.80
C LEU A 182 -10.31 10.76 -20.11
N ARG A 183 -9.19 11.03 -19.43
CA ARG A 183 -8.31 12.14 -19.73
C ARG A 183 -6.92 11.62 -20.05
N LEU A 184 -6.44 11.89 -21.26
CA LEU A 184 -5.08 11.58 -21.69
C LEU A 184 -4.24 12.86 -21.70
N ARG A 185 -2.95 12.75 -21.42
CA ARG A 185 -1.99 13.86 -21.53
C ARG A 185 -1.74 14.13 -23.02
N GLY A 186 -2.20 15.27 -23.51
CA GLY A 186 -1.82 15.76 -24.84
C GLY A 186 -0.43 16.39 -24.80
N GLU A 187 0.31 16.38 -25.91
CA GLU A 187 1.54 17.14 -26.06
C GLU A 187 1.29 18.63 -25.74
N GLY A 188 1.72 19.10 -24.57
CA GLY A 188 1.62 20.50 -24.14
C GLY A 188 0.92 20.80 -22.82
N GLY A 189 0.54 19.83 -22.02
CA GLY A 189 -0.15 20.04 -20.74
C GLY A 189 0.80 20.16 -19.54
N GLU A 190 0.56 21.18 -18.68
CA GLU A 190 1.27 21.35 -17.40
C GLU A 190 1.13 20.10 -16.52
N GLY A 191 2.27 19.52 -16.12
CA GLY A 191 2.31 18.30 -15.32
C GLY A 191 1.87 18.54 -13.88
N PHE A 192 0.93 17.74 -13.41
CA PHE A 192 0.68 17.57 -11.98
C PHE A 192 1.68 16.56 -11.42
N THR A 193 2.51 17.01 -10.49
CA THR A 193 3.39 16.15 -9.71
C THR A 193 2.57 15.40 -8.66
N HIS A 194 2.17 14.16 -8.93
CA HIS A 194 1.65 13.25 -7.94
C HIS A 194 2.56 12.03 -7.83
N THR A 195 3.22 11.92 -6.71
CA THR A 195 4.05 10.81 -6.28
C THR A 195 3.19 9.58 -5.96
N ARG A 196 2.77 8.85 -6.99
CA ARG A 196 2.34 7.45 -6.84
C ARG A 196 3.40 6.59 -7.47
N GLY A 197 4.00 5.72 -6.67
CA GLY A 197 4.85 4.66 -7.17
C GLY A 197 4.07 3.71 -8.08
N GLN A 198 4.80 2.98 -8.92
CA GLN A 198 4.26 2.03 -9.86
C GLN A 198 3.13 1.20 -9.22
N ARG A 199 1.91 1.41 -9.70
CA ARG A 199 0.85 0.43 -9.53
C ARG A 199 1.21 -0.74 -10.42
N MET A 200 1.06 -1.93 -9.88
CA MET A 200 1.16 -3.12 -10.71
C MET A 200 -0.02 -3.21 -11.64
N ALA A 201 0.23 -3.60 -12.88
CA ALA A 201 -0.80 -3.89 -13.86
C ALA A 201 -1.87 -4.81 -13.25
N VAL A 202 -3.13 -4.46 -13.44
CA VAL A 202 -4.25 -5.29 -13.00
C VAL A 202 -4.35 -6.47 -13.95
N GLN A 203 -4.02 -7.67 -13.47
CA GLN A 203 -4.38 -8.87 -14.22
C GLN A 203 -5.90 -9.01 -14.19
N VAL A 204 -6.54 -8.56 -15.25
CA VAL A 204 -7.97 -8.79 -15.47
C VAL A 204 -8.13 -10.26 -15.82
N GLY A 205 -8.64 -11.06 -14.86
CA GLY A 205 -8.97 -12.46 -15.12
C GLY A 205 -9.90 -12.57 -16.31
N GLU A 206 -9.71 -13.61 -17.14
CA GLU A 206 -10.60 -13.93 -18.24
C GLU A 206 -12.05 -14.01 -17.75
N ASP A 207 -12.98 -13.44 -18.50
CA ASP A 207 -14.40 -13.48 -18.21
C ASP A 207 -14.87 -14.95 -18.24
N ILE A 208 -15.04 -15.55 -17.06
CA ILE A 208 -15.71 -16.85 -16.94
C ILE A 208 -17.19 -16.54 -16.86
N ASP A 209 -17.91 -16.81 -17.93
CA ASP A 209 -19.37 -16.87 -17.94
C ASP A 209 -19.83 -17.96 -16.97
N LEU A 210 -20.32 -17.57 -15.82
CA LEU A 210 -20.99 -18.47 -14.88
C LEU A 210 -22.48 -18.49 -15.18
N ASP A 211 -22.90 -19.48 -15.93
CA ASP A 211 -24.31 -19.89 -15.99
C ASP A 211 -24.78 -20.31 -14.58
N ALA A 212 -25.78 -19.60 -14.08
CA ALA A 212 -26.36 -19.84 -12.78
C ALA A 212 -27.23 -21.11 -12.79
N GLU A 213 -26.74 -22.23 -12.28
CA GLU A 213 -27.58 -23.32 -11.83
C GLU A 213 -27.58 -23.42 -10.30
N ASP A 214 -28.80 -23.43 -9.77
CA ASP A 214 -29.17 -23.60 -8.36
C ASP A 214 -28.57 -24.87 -7.75
N VAL A 215 -27.66 -24.77 -6.79
CA VAL A 215 -27.18 -25.91 -5.99
C VAL A 215 -27.52 -25.70 -4.51
N THR A 216 -28.44 -26.51 -4.02
CA THR A 216 -28.79 -26.66 -2.62
C THR A 216 -27.65 -27.28 -1.86
N VAL A 217 -27.17 -26.62 -0.76
CA VAL A 217 -26.08 -27.08 0.08
C VAL A 217 -26.61 -27.96 1.23
N GLU A 218 -26.22 -29.23 1.23
CA GLU A 218 -26.28 -30.08 2.44
C GLU A 218 -25.05 -29.87 3.31
N ALA A 219 -25.28 -29.78 4.63
CA ALA A 219 -24.24 -29.56 5.63
C ALA A 219 -23.35 -30.80 5.82
N VAL A 220 -22.03 -30.63 5.74
CA VAL A 220 -21.01 -31.67 6.02
C VAL A 220 -20.21 -31.28 7.26
N PRO A 221 -19.88 -32.25 8.17
CA PRO A 221 -19.23 -31.95 9.45
C PRO A 221 -17.77 -31.53 9.33
N GLU A 222 -17.33 -30.72 10.28
CA GLU A 222 -15.96 -30.15 10.37
C GLU A 222 -14.88 -31.25 10.49
N PRO A 223 -13.81 -31.20 9.68
CA PRO A 223 -12.64 -32.02 9.89
C PRO A 223 -11.64 -31.37 10.85
N THR A 224 -11.07 -32.17 11.72
CA THR A 224 -9.96 -31.83 12.62
C THR A 224 -8.69 -31.53 11.85
N VAL A 225 -8.05 -30.40 12.18
CA VAL A 225 -6.90 -29.83 11.51
C VAL A 225 -5.63 -30.58 11.91
N GLU A 226 -5.04 -31.33 10.99
CA GLU A 226 -3.61 -31.63 11.00
C GLU A 226 -2.91 -30.69 10.00
N ASP A 227 -1.92 -29.92 10.49
CA ASP A 227 -1.14 -29.00 9.68
C ASP A 227 -0.25 -29.76 8.68
N VAL A 228 -0.70 -29.91 7.46
CA VAL A 228 0.15 -30.39 6.36
C VAL A 228 0.86 -29.19 5.76
N VAL A 229 2.13 -29.04 6.04
CA VAL A 229 3.03 -28.13 5.33
C VAL A 229 3.49 -28.84 4.07
N GLU A 230 2.81 -28.60 2.95
CA GLU A 230 3.34 -29.02 1.66
C GLU A 230 4.55 -28.17 1.28
N GLU A 231 5.69 -28.82 1.06
CA GLU A 231 6.91 -28.22 0.52
C GLU A 231 6.70 -28.02 -1.00
N TYR A 232 6.55 -26.76 -1.42
CA TYR A 232 6.47 -26.44 -2.84
C TYR A 232 7.86 -26.40 -3.45
N GLU A 233 8.09 -27.22 -4.48
CA GLU A 233 9.29 -27.13 -5.31
C GLU A 233 9.24 -25.84 -6.15
N LEU A 234 10.39 -25.16 -6.23
CA LEU A 234 10.56 -23.98 -7.08
C LEU A 234 10.41 -24.39 -8.56
N PRO A 235 9.65 -23.63 -9.37
CA PRO A 235 9.56 -23.90 -10.80
C PRO A 235 10.95 -23.88 -11.43
N SER A 236 11.27 -24.89 -12.24
CA SER A 236 12.52 -24.91 -12.99
C SER A 236 12.43 -23.93 -14.17
N ASP A 237 13.55 -23.25 -14.47
CA ASP A 237 13.69 -22.23 -15.52
C ASP A 237 13.33 -22.70 -16.96
N SER A 238 12.67 -23.86 -17.14
CA SER A 238 12.45 -24.50 -18.45
C SER A 238 10.99 -24.53 -18.93
N GLU A 239 10.02 -23.95 -18.19
CA GLU A 239 8.59 -24.04 -18.56
C GLU A 239 7.93 -22.70 -18.91
N TYR A 240 8.60 -21.87 -19.71
CA TYR A 240 7.90 -20.86 -20.49
C TYR A 240 7.92 -21.29 -21.96
N SER A 241 6.95 -22.10 -22.34
CA SER A 241 6.62 -22.36 -23.74
C SER A 241 5.67 -21.27 -24.23
N GLU A 242 6.06 -20.63 -25.32
CA GLU A 242 5.21 -19.80 -26.16
C GLU A 242 3.93 -20.57 -26.51
N GLU A 243 2.77 -20.18 -26.01
CA GLU A 243 1.48 -20.65 -26.54
C GLU A 243 0.84 -19.55 -27.40
N SER A 244 0.88 -19.83 -28.64
CA SER A 244 0.01 -19.69 -29.81
C SER A 244 -1.17 -18.73 -29.68
N GLU A 245 -1.10 -17.74 -30.59
CA GLU A 245 -2.17 -16.93 -31.14
C GLU A 245 -3.41 -17.76 -31.50
N SER A 246 -4.57 -17.35 -31.03
CA SER A 246 -5.86 -17.71 -31.63
C SER A 246 -6.50 -16.46 -32.20
N ASP A 247 -6.61 -16.46 -33.53
CA ASP A 247 -7.31 -15.49 -34.32
C ASP A 247 -8.79 -15.44 -33.93
N ASP A 248 -9.23 -14.29 -33.43
CA ASP A 248 -10.62 -13.86 -33.57
C ASP A 248 -10.61 -12.43 -34.13
N GLU A 249 -10.82 -12.37 -35.46
CA GLU A 249 -11.07 -11.16 -36.22
C GLU A 249 -12.42 -10.56 -35.83
N ASP A 250 -12.40 -9.50 -35.00
CA ASP A 250 -13.43 -8.46 -35.04
C ASP A 250 -12.73 -7.09 -34.94
N VAL A 251 -12.36 -6.61 -36.13
CA VAL A 251 -11.81 -5.27 -36.36
C VAL A 251 -12.92 -4.26 -36.15
N TYR A 252 -12.82 -3.48 -35.09
CA TYR A 252 -13.56 -2.22 -34.95
C TYR A 252 -12.60 -1.04 -35.07
N ASP A 253 -12.78 -0.35 -36.20
CA ASP A 253 -12.20 0.94 -36.51
C ASP A 253 -12.82 2.00 -35.56
N ILE A 254 -12.22 2.24 -34.40
CA ILE A 254 -12.70 3.25 -33.45
C ILE A 254 -11.49 4.06 -32.97
N LEU A 255 -11.48 5.33 -33.43
CA LEU A 255 -10.59 6.39 -33.02
C LEU A 255 -9.13 5.94 -33.01
N SER A 256 -8.42 6.28 -34.05
CA SER A 256 -6.97 6.11 -34.13
C SER A 256 -6.30 6.70 -32.88
N CYS A 257 -6.18 5.89 -31.86
CA CYS A 257 -5.15 6.05 -30.87
C CYS A 257 -3.85 5.82 -31.64
N ASP A 258 -3.08 6.86 -31.83
CA ASP A 258 -1.80 6.84 -32.54
C ASP A 258 -0.74 6.16 -31.68
N CYS A 259 -1.00 4.91 -31.32
CA CYS A 259 -0.09 4.08 -30.51
C CYS A 259 0.86 3.24 -31.39
N SER A 260 0.73 3.33 -32.75
CA SER A 260 1.43 2.42 -33.66
C SER A 260 2.71 2.96 -34.29
N GLU A 261 3.22 4.13 -33.88
CA GLU A 261 4.51 4.63 -34.35
C GLU A 261 5.49 4.92 -33.21
N ARG A 262 5.93 3.86 -32.52
CA ARG A 262 7.27 3.89 -31.92
C ARG A 262 8.23 3.21 -32.89
N SER A 263 9.02 4.04 -33.58
CA SER A 263 10.18 3.61 -34.34
C SER A 263 11.21 2.98 -33.39
N GLU A 264 11.78 1.83 -33.78
CA GLU A 264 12.80 1.06 -33.07
C GLU A 264 14.19 1.75 -32.94
N ASP A 265 14.28 3.07 -32.96
CA ASP A 265 15.54 3.83 -32.97
C ASP A 265 15.60 4.97 -31.93
N GLU A 266 14.99 4.84 -30.76
CA GLU A 266 15.29 5.75 -29.64
C GLU A 266 16.12 5.02 -28.61
N GLU A 267 17.40 5.42 -28.50
CA GLU A 267 18.34 5.02 -27.47
C GLU A 267 17.69 5.23 -26.09
N ASP A 268 17.63 4.14 -25.31
CA ASP A 268 17.09 4.11 -23.96
C ASP A 268 17.75 5.15 -23.05
N ASP A 269 17.18 6.34 -22.99
CA ASP A 269 17.42 7.27 -21.88
C ASP A 269 16.53 6.84 -20.71
N GLU A 270 17.01 5.85 -19.93
CA GLU A 270 16.36 5.29 -18.74
C GLU A 270 16.27 6.29 -17.56
N SER A 271 15.92 7.53 -17.85
CA SER A 271 15.49 8.51 -16.84
C SER A 271 13.96 8.73 -16.86
N ALA A 272 13.20 7.76 -17.34
CA ALA A 272 11.75 7.83 -17.32
C ALA A 272 11.24 7.73 -15.88
N GLY A 273 11.06 8.84 -15.21
CA GLY A 273 9.99 8.95 -14.23
C GLY A 273 8.71 8.55 -14.97
N ASP A 274 7.94 7.60 -14.39
CA ASP A 274 6.66 7.14 -14.92
C ASP A 274 5.85 8.33 -15.37
N ASP A 275 5.77 8.57 -16.68
CA ASP A 275 5.01 9.68 -17.23
C ASP A 275 3.53 9.36 -17.07
N GLU A 276 2.92 9.92 -16.04
CA GLU A 276 1.48 9.87 -15.86
C GLU A 276 0.81 10.47 -17.09
N PHE A 277 0.09 9.67 -17.86
CA PHE A 277 -0.52 10.12 -19.12
C PHE A 277 -2.00 9.80 -19.24
N ALA A 278 -2.54 8.90 -18.42
CA ALA A 278 -3.94 8.47 -18.47
C ALA A 278 -4.63 8.55 -17.11
N TRP A 279 -5.79 9.21 -17.05
CA TRP A 279 -6.60 9.33 -15.84
C TRP A 279 -8.06 9.01 -16.11
N ALA A 280 -8.66 8.20 -15.22
CA ALA A 280 -10.10 8.03 -15.16
C ALA A 280 -10.69 9.06 -14.18
N THR A 281 -11.60 9.90 -14.65
CA THR A 281 -12.28 10.93 -13.85
C THR A 281 -13.68 10.45 -13.50
N PHE A 282 -13.99 10.44 -12.21
CA PHE A 282 -15.29 10.07 -11.66
C PHE A 282 -15.97 11.30 -11.05
N THR A 283 -17.31 11.32 -11.11
CA THR A 283 -18.13 12.39 -10.50
C THR A 283 -19.08 11.80 -9.45
N GLU A 284 -19.29 12.56 -8.36
CA GLU A 284 -20.21 12.19 -7.26
C GLU A 284 -19.93 10.79 -6.70
N VAL A 285 -18.66 10.50 -6.37
CA VAL A 285 -18.22 9.20 -5.84
C VAL A 285 -17.87 9.24 -4.36
N PRO A 286 -18.18 8.17 -3.60
CA PRO A 286 -17.82 8.09 -2.19
C PRO A 286 -16.33 7.83 -2.00
N VAL A 287 -15.71 8.64 -1.16
CA VAL A 287 -14.27 8.60 -0.89
C VAL A 287 -13.96 8.64 0.59
N VAL A 288 -12.78 8.16 0.95
CA VAL A 288 -12.13 8.45 2.23
C VAL A 288 -10.97 9.40 1.97
N THR A 289 -10.94 10.51 2.68
CA THR A 289 -9.85 11.48 2.65
C THR A 289 -9.09 11.42 3.95
N THR A 290 -7.80 11.11 3.89
CA THR A 290 -6.88 11.17 5.02
C THR A 290 -6.04 12.44 4.89
N VAL A 291 -6.13 13.32 5.89
CA VAL A 291 -5.38 14.58 5.97
C VAL A 291 -4.13 14.33 6.78
N MET A 292 -2.96 14.49 6.18
CA MET A 292 -1.71 14.10 6.81
C MET A 292 -0.58 15.12 6.57
N GLU A 293 0.49 14.94 7.30
CA GLU A 293 1.75 15.67 7.17
C GLU A 293 2.22 15.63 5.71
N LYS A 294 2.57 16.81 5.17
CA LYS A 294 3.17 16.90 3.85
C LYS A 294 4.64 16.48 3.95
N CYS A 295 5.04 15.56 3.09
CA CYS A 295 6.42 15.16 2.90
C CYS A 295 7.06 15.93 1.73
N GLU A 296 8.40 16.02 1.71
CA GLU A 296 9.14 16.82 0.72
C GLU A 296 9.37 16.07 -0.59
N GLY A 297 9.77 14.79 -0.52
CA GLY A 297 10.06 13.97 -1.68
C GLY A 297 10.20 12.50 -1.32
N THR A 298 10.47 11.66 -2.32
CA THR A 298 10.59 10.21 -2.16
C THR A 298 12.02 9.78 -1.81
N PHE A 299 12.15 8.59 -1.23
CA PHE A 299 13.45 7.96 -1.01
C PHE A 299 14.17 7.71 -2.34
N TYR A 300 13.42 7.34 -3.39
CA TYR A 300 13.94 7.12 -4.72
C TYR A 300 14.63 8.36 -5.30
N GLU A 301 13.96 9.52 -5.26
CA GLU A 301 14.53 10.80 -5.68
C GLU A 301 15.75 11.20 -4.82
N LEU A 302 15.67 10.94 -3.52
CA LEU A 302 16.76 11.23 -2.59
C LEU A 302 18.01 10.41 -2.91
N MET A 303 17.86 9.14 -3.28
CA MET A 303 18.97 8.28 -3.69
C MET A 303 19.62 8.72 -4.99
N LYS A 304 18.85 9.21 -5.97
CA LYS A 304 19.37 9.75 -7.24
C LYS A 304 20.19 11.05 -7.03
N THR A 305 19.81 11.84 -6.05
CA THR A 305 20.43 13.16 -5.79
C THR A 305 21.55 13.15 -4.77
N THR A 306 21.75 12.04 -4.07
CA THR A 306 22.74 11.91 -2.99
C THR A 306 23.70 10.75 -3.27
N ASP A 307 24.99 11.03 -3.42
CA ASP A 307 26.03 10.00 -3.55
C ASP A 307 26.83 9.89 -2.25
N ASP A 308 26.22 9.31 -1.21
CA ASP A 308 26.84 9.15 0.12
C ASP A 308 26.34 7.86 0.80
N ALA A 309 27.15 6.82 0.73
CA ALA A 309 26.84 5.51 1.29
C ALA A 309 26.54 5.51 2.81
N GLN A 310 27.09 6.47 3.56
CA GLN A 310 26.83 6.57 5.00
C GLN A 310 25.43 7.14 5.26
N LYS A 311 25.03 8.16 4.49
CA LYS A 311 23.67 8.70 4.54
C LYS A 311 22.65 7.64 4.13
N HIS A 312 22.89 6.96 3.01
CA HIS A 312 22.02 5.87 2.53
C HIS A 312 21.82 4.80 3.61
N THR A 313 22.90 4.37 4.23
CA THR A 313 22.86 3.36 5.30
C THR A 313 22.08 3.85 6.52
N ALA A 314 22.23 5.10 6.91
CA ALA A 314 21.52 5.68 8.04
C ALA A 314 20.01 5.83 7.76
N TRP A 315 19.64 6.23 6.55
CA TRP A 315 18.25 6.36 6.16
C TRP A 315 17.56 5.00 6.03
N VAL A 316 18.23 3.98 5.47
CA VAL A 316 17.72 2.61 5.46
C VAL A 316 17.60 2.05 6.87
N ALA A 317 18.52 2.38 7.78
CA ALA A 317 18.38 2.01 9.19
C ALA A 317 17.09 2.56 9.80
N GLN A 318 16.71 3.83 9.53
CA GLN A 318 15.46 4.40 10.01
C GLN A 318 14.24 3.57 9.53
N ILE A 319 14.24 3.12 8.27
CA ILE A 319 13.17 2.28 7.68
C ILE A 319 13.10 0.93 8.40
N VAL A 320 14.23 0.25 8.58
CA VAL A 320 14.30 -1.05 9.26
C VAL A 320 13.79 -0.95 10.70
N PHE A 321 14.20 0.09 11.45
CA PHE A 321 13.74 0.31 12.82
C PHE A 321 12.22 0.62 12.87
N ALA A 322 11.71 1.40 11.91
CA ALA A 322 10.29 1.71 11.80
C ALA A 322 9.45 0.45 11.54
N LEU A 323 9.86 -0.38 10.58
CA LEU A 323 9.16 -1.63 10.26
C LEU A 323 9.21 -2.62 11.43
N ALA A 324 10.36 -2.75 12.10
CA ALA A 324 10.49 -3.59 13.28
C ALA A 324 9.54 -3.15 14.42
N TYR A 325 9.43 -1.84 14.63
CA TYR A 325 8.48 -1.25 15.58
C TYR A 325 7.03 -1.56 15.19
N ALA A 326 6.66 -1.33 13.92
CA ALA A 326 5.30 -1.55 13.43
C ALA A 326 4.89 -3.03 13.47
N GLN A 327 5.79 -3.94 13.08
CA GLN A 327 5.55 -5.38 13.16
C GLN A 327 5.28 -5.82 14.59
N ARG A 328 6.08 -5.33 15.55
CA ARG A 328 5.90 -5.69 16.96
C ARG A 328 4.58 -5.18 17.55
N ASN A 329 4.26 -3.90 17.30
CA ASN A 329 3.14 -3.25 17.98
C ASN A 329 1.79 -3.47 17.29
N PHE A 330 1.80 -3.72 15.97
CA PHE A 330 0.58 -3.84 15.17
C PHE A 330 0.50 -5.17 14.40
N GLY A 331 1.53 -6.01 14.41
CA GLY A 331 1.64 -7.13 13.47
C GLY A 331 1.60 -6.66 12.03
N PHE A 332 2.20 -5.48 11.79
CA PHE A 332 2.09 -4.74 10.53
C PHE A 332 2.96 -5.37 9.44
N ILE A 333 2.41 -5.46 8.23
CA ILE A 333 3.15 -5.67 6.99
C ILE A 333 2.57 -4.70 5.98
N HIS A 334 3.43 -3.94 5.31
CA HIS A 334 3.04 -2.94 4.33
C HIS A 334 2.46 -3.58 3.07
N ASN A 335 3.06 -4.67 2.61
CA ASN A 335 2.74 -5.45 1.41
C ASN A 335 2.91 -4.72 0.07
N ASP A 336 3.42 -3.50 0.09
CA ASP A 336 3.74 -2.73 -1.11
C ASP A 336 4.85 -1.71 -0.85
N LEU A 337 5.89 -2.09 -0.10
CA LEU A 337 6.98 -1.17 0.24
C LEU A 337 8.00 -1.12 -0.89
N HIS A 338 8.11 0.02 -1.53
CA HIS A 338 9.11 0.35 -2.55
C HIS A 338 9.64 1.77 -2.33
N GLY A 339 10.64 2.21 -3.09
CA GLY A 339 11.33 3.48 -2.89
C GLY A 339 10.41 4.72 -2.94
N ASN A 340 9.33 4.67 -3.70
CA ASN A 340 8.34 5.77 -3.77
C ASN A 340 7.33 5.76 -2.60
N ASN A 341 7.18 4.64 -1.88
CA ASN A 341 6.35 4.56 -0.67
C ASN A 341 7.12 4.86 0.62
N VAL A 342 8.37 5.31 0.46
CA VAL A 342 9.17 5.92 1.52
C VAL A 342 9.45 7.35 1.12
N MET A 343 8.97 8.29 1.92
CA MET A 343 9.21 9.72 1.75
C MET A 343 10.07 10.26 2.88
N TYR A 344 10.30 11.57 2.89
CA TYR A 344 11.03 12.21 3.97
C TYR A 344 10.50 13.60 4.32
N VAL A 345 10.82 14.03 5.53
CA VAL A 345 10.67 15.41 5.97
C VAL A 345 11.99 15.92 6.56
N PRO A 346 12.28 17.23 6.50
CA PRO A 346 13.43 17.81 7.16
C PRO A 346 13.31 17.69 8.69
N THR A 347 14.44 17.54 9.38
CA THR A 347 14.50 17.50 10.84
C THR A 347 15.69 18.25 11.39
N ALA A 348 15.51 18.88 12.55
CA ALA A 348 16.59 19.49 13.32
C ALA A 348 17.28 18.51 14.28
N GLU A 349 16.70 17.31 14.45
CA GLU A 349 17.31 16.28 15.29
C GLU A 349 18.54 15.70 14.57
N GLU A 350 19.72 15.82 15.18
CA GLU A 350 20.95 15.25 14.60
C GLU A 350 20.95 13.73 14.62
N PHE A 351 20.32 13.14 15.64
CA PHE A 351 20.30 11.70 15.87
C PHE A 351 18.93 11.23 16.32
N LEU A 352 18.55 10.01 15.88
CA LEU A 352 17.44 9.25 16.44
C LEU A 352 17.98 8.10 17.29
N PHE A 353 17.28 7.82 18.39
CA PHE A 353 17.71 6.77 19.32
C PHE A 353 16.66 5.65 19.36
N TYR A 354 17.14 4.42 19.17
CA TYR A 354 16.32 3.22 19.19
C TYR A 354 16.86 2.22 20.19
N ARG A 355 15.97 1.44 20.81
CA ARG A 355 16.36 0.34 21.71
C ARG A 355 15.74 -0.97 21.28
N HIS A 356 16.59 -1.97 21.12
CA HIS A 356 16.18 -3.33 20.78
C HIS A 356 16.98 -4.33 21.63
N HIS A 357 16.26 -5.21 22.37
CA HIS A 357 16.87 -6.19 23.29
C HIS A 357 17.97 -5.59 24.20
N GLY A 358 17.68 -4.45 24.80
CA GLY A 358 18.61 -3.77 25.70
C GLY A 358 19.75 -3.01 25.03
N VAL A 359 19.99 -3.21 23.73
CA VAL A 359 21.00 -2.47 22.94
C VAL A 359 20.39 -1.16 22.44
N THR A 360 21.11 -0.06 22.61
CA THR A 360 20.69 1.25 22.11
C THR A 360 21.52 1.64 20.89
N TYR A 361 20.83 2.18 19.87
CA TYR A 361 21.40 2.63 18.61
C TYR A 361 21.18 4.13 18.47
N ARG A 362 22.23 4.85 18.04
CA ARG A 362 22.21 6.29 17.73
C ARG A 362 22.40 6.45 16.22
N VAL A 363 21.31 6.58 15.51
CA VAL A 363 21.30 6.71 14.05
C VAL A 363 21.32 8.18 13.65
N PRO A 364 22.31 8.63 12.86
CA PRO A 364 22.34 10.01 12.38
C PRO A 364 21.21 10.23 11.37
N THR A 365 20.60 11.41 11.43
CA THR A 365 19.53 11.79 10.50
C THR A 365 20.07 12.43 9.23
N TYR A 366 21.20 13.09 9.31
CA TYR A 366 21.71 13.99 8.28
C TYR A 366 20.67 15.04 7.83
N GLY A 367 19.86 15.51 8.79
CA GLY A 367 18.81 16.48 8.57
C GLY A 367 17.51 15.93 7.97
N ILE A 368 17.38 14.60 7.83
CA ILE A 368 16.26 13.94 7.18
C ILE A 368 15.64 12.86 8.08
N LEU A 369 14.32 12.90 8.19
CA LEU A 369 13.50 11.90 8.86
C LEU A 369 12.67 11.14 7.83
N MET A 370 12.90 9.82 7.70
CA MET A 370 12.17 8.95 6.78
C MET A 370 10.73 8.74 7.24
N LYS A 371 9.81 8.70 6.28
CA LYS A 371 8.37 8.50 6.45
C LYS A 371 7.88 7.37 5.53
N ILE A 372 7.32 6.32 6.10
CA ILE A 372 6.66 5.25 5.35
C ILE A 372 5.22 5.68 5.12
N ILE A 373 4.75 5.58 3.88
CA ILE A 373 3.43 6.04 3.43
C ILE A 373 2.69 4.93 2.68
N ASP A 374 1.45 5.17 2.31
CA ASP A 374 0.60 4.34 1.45
C ASP A 374 0.28 2.94 2.02
N PHE A 375 -0.70 2.87 2.91
CA PHE A 375 -1.07 1.65 3.64
C PHE A 375 -2.31 0.95 3.09
N ASP A 376 -2.71 1.18 1.84
CA ASP A 376 -3.93 0.64 1.25
C ASP A 376 -3.89 -0.89 1.12
N ARG A 377 -2.67 -1.48 1.03
CA ARG A 377 -2.41 -2.93 1.04
C ARG A 377 -1.91 -3.46 2.38
N ALA A 378 -1.84 -2.63 3.41
CA ALA A 378 -1.32 -3.09 4.70
C ALA A 378 -2.17 -4.18 5.34
N THR A 379 -1.50 -5.07 6.05
CA THR A 379 -2.11 -5.97 7.02
C THR A 379 -1.64 -5.60 8.42
N PHE A 380 -2.54 -5.52 9.38
CA PHE A 380 -2.21 -5.09 10.73
C PHE A 380 -3.31 -5.44 11.72
N SER A 381 -3.04 -5.25 12.99
CA SER A 381 -4.03 -5.43 14.05
C SER A 381 -4.06 -4.23 14.98
N VAL A 382 -5.25 -3.76 15.28
CA VAL A 382 -5.50 -2.67 16.21
C VAL A 382 -6.60 -3.04 17.19
N LYS A 383 -6.63 -2.33 18.30
CA LYS A 383 -7.60 -2.49 19.35
C LYS A 383 -8.15 -1.13 19.75
N LEU A 384 -9.46 -1.02 19.91
CA LEU A 384 -10.03 0.14 20.55
C LEU A 384 -10.01 -0.02 22.07
N THR A 385 -9.91 1.13 22.75
CA THR A 385 -10.08 1.18 24.19
C THR A 385 -11.40 0.51 24.62
N GLY A 386 -11.30 -0.48 25.48
CA GLY A 386 -12.44 -1.29 25.94
C GLY A 386 -12.63 -2.64 25.23
N MET A 387 -11.96 -2.88 24.11
CA MET A 387 -11.94 -4.21 23.50
C MET A 387 -10.99 -5.16 24.26
N LYS A 388 -11.36 -6.43 24.36
CA LYS A 388 -10.51 -7.46 24.98
C LYS A 388 -9.34 -7.83 24.08
N GLU A 389 -9.62 -8.07 22.81
CA GLU A 389 -8.64 -8.54 21.83
C GLU A 389 -8.50 -7.57 20.66
N PRO A 390 -7.31 -7.48 20.05
CA PRO A 390 -7.11 -6.73 18.83
C PRO A 390 -7.87 -7.37 17.65
N ARG A 391 -8.32 -6.55 16.73
CA ARG A 391 -8.89 -7.00 15.47
C ARG A 391 -7.84 -6.91 14.37
N PHE A 392 -7.79 -7.95 13.55
CA PHE A 392 -6.95 -8.01 12.35
C PHE A 392 -7.66 -7.35 11.16
N PHE A 393 -6.91 -6.59 10.36
CA PHE A 393 -7.35 -5.94 9.14
C PHE A 393 -6.46 -6.34 7.98
N MET A 394 -7.08 -6.54 6.84
CA MET A 394 -6.46 -6.90 5.59
C MET A 394 -7.27 -6.27 4.45
N SER A 395 -6.60 -5.71 3.45
CA SER A 395 -7.26 -5.07 2.31
C SER A 395 -8.06 -6.06 1.47
N SER A 396 -9.20 -5.59 0.96
CA SER A 396 -10.00 -6.37 0.00
C SER A 396 -9.29 -6.59 -1.34
N GLN A 397 -8.23 -5.88 -1.62
CA GLN A 397 -7.35 -6.13 -2.78
C GLN A 397 -6.73 -7.54 -2.78
N PHE A 398 -6.68 -8.21 -1.62
CA PHE A 398 -6.22 -9.60 -1.53
C PHE A 398 -7.28 -10.66 -1.84
N LYS A 399 -8.51 -10.27 -2.18
CA LYS A 399 -9.50 -11.23 -2.69
C LYS A 399 -8.99 -11.85 -3.99
N PRO A 400 -9.41 -13.09 -4.31
CA PRO A 400 -8.95 -13.78 -5.51
C PRO A 400 -9.21 -13.04 -6.83
N ASP A 401 -10.27 -12.24 -6.88
CA ASP A 401 -10.75 -11.46 -8.03
C ASP A 401 -10.32 -9.99 -8.01
N GLU A 402 -9.36 -9.63 -7.16
CA GLU A 402 -8.87 -8.25 -7.00
C GLU A 402 -7.35 -8.16 -7.27
N GLU A 403 -6.82 -6.94 -7.33
CA GLU A 403 -5.45 -6.59 -7.74
C GLU A 403 -4.33 -7.41 -7.10
N ALA A 404 -4.45 -7.76 -5.82
CA ALA A 404 -3.46 -8.55 -5.09
C ALA A 404 -3.91 -10.00 -4.87
N GLY A 405 -4.81 -10.51 -5.72
CA GLY A 405 -5.33 -11.86 -5.66
C GLY A 405 -4.21 -12.93 -5.72
N GLY A 406 -4.31 -13.93 -4.86
CA GLY A 406 -3.34 -15.03 -4.81
C GLY A 406 -2.01 -14.71 -4.12
N GLN A 407 -1.75 -13.50 -3.62
CA GLN A 407 -0.58 -13.22 -2.78
C GLN A 407 -0.70 -13.93 -1.44
N TYR A 408 -1.85 -13.82 -0.79
CA TYR A 408 -2.19 -14.50 0.45
C TYR A 408 -3.44 -15.34 0.30
N ASN A 409 -3.57 -16.37 1.12
CA ASN A 409 -4.80 -17.15 1.24
C ASN A 409 -5.10 -17.44 2.72
N ILE A 410 -5.61 -16.40 3.41
CA ILE A 410 -5.93 -16.41 4.85
C ILE A 410 -7.23 -15.65 5.12
N GLU A 411 -7.82 -15.85 6.31
CA GLU A 411 -8.98 -15.08 6.75
C GLU A 411 -8.68 -13.54 6.72
N PRO A 412 -9.62 -12.70 6.27
CA PRO A 412 -11.04 -13.02 5.95
C PRO A 412 -11.29 -13.50 4.52
N PHE A 413 -10.26 -13.65 3.67
CA PHE A 413 -10.39 -13.98 2.24
C PHE A 413 -9.88 -15.40 1.91
N HIS A 414 -9.87 -16.28 2.88
CA HIS A 414 -9.42 -17.66 2.68
C HIS A 414 -10.37 -18.43 1.75
N ASP A 415 -9.82 -18.92 0.64
CA ASP A 415 -10.47 -19.93 -0.19
C ASP A 415 -10.02 -21.33 0.28
N SER A 416 -10.99 -22.13 0.74
CA SER A 416 -10.70 -23.50 1.25
C SER A 416 -10.26 -24.49 0.16
N LYS A 417 -10.44 -24.14 -1.12
CA LYS A 417 -10.01 -24.98 -2.26
C LYS A 417 -8.53 -24.82 -2.55
N SER A 418 -7.90 -23.75 -2.06
CA SER A 418 -6.51 -23.39 -2.34
C SER A 418 -5.65 -23.54 -1.10
N PRO A 419 -4.35 -23.86 -1.25
CA PRO A 419 -3.43 -23.94 -0.12
C PRO A 419 -3.35 -22.64 0.67
N ARG A 420 -3.15 -22.72 1.98
CA ARG A 420 -2.95 -21.54 2.82
C ARG A 420 -1.61 -20.87 2.51
N ILE A 421 -1.62 -19.57 2.26
CA ILE A 421 -0.46 -18.73 2.07
C ILE A 421 -0.47 -17.68 3.18
N ALA A 422 0.40 -17.87 4.17
CA ALA A 422 0.44 -17.04 5.37
C ALA A 422 1.15 -15.69 5.10
N LEU A 423 0.93 -14.73 6.02
CA LEU A 423 1.66 -13.47 6.03
C LEU A 423 3.18 -13.69 6.17
N ASN A 424 3.95 -12.94 5.40
CA ASN A 424 5.40 -13.03 5.40
C ASN A 424 6.05 -11.77 6.01
N PRO A 425 6.63 -11.83 7.21
CA PRO A 425 7.27 -10.67 7.85
C PRO A 425 8.53 -10.17 7.12
N SER A 426 9.08 -10.96 6.19
CA SER A 426 10.21 -10.55 5.36
C SER A 426 9.79 -9.76 4.13
N PHE A 427 8.49 -9.66 3.83
CA PHE A 427 8.00 -9.11 2.58
C PHE A 427 8.49 -7.68 2.34
N ASP A 428 8.32 -6.80 3.32
CA ASP A 428 8.55 -5.36 3.14
C ASP A 428 9.99 -5.01 2.80
N LEU A 429 10.97 -5.54 3.53
CA LEU A 429 12.38 -5.29 3.23
C LEU A 429 12.83 -5.95 1.93
N ALA A 430 12.29 -7.13 1.60
CA ALA A 430 12.60 -7.80 0.35
C ALA A 430 12.06 -7.02 -0.86
N ARG A 431 10.81 -6.56 -0.77
CA ARG A 431 10.19 -5.75 -1.83
C ARG A 431 10.89 -4.40 -1.98
N PHE A 432 11.23 -3.75 -0.85
CA PHE A 432 12.01 -2.52 -0.84
C PHE A 432 13.37 -2.71 -1.51
N ALA A 433 14.13 -3.73 -1.11
CA ALA A 433 15.42 -4.02 -1.72
C ALA A 433 15.30 -4.33 -3.22
N SER A 434 14.28 -5.10 -3.62
CA SER A 434 14.04 -5.42 -5.04
C SER A 434 13.76 -4.16 -5.87
N SER A 435 13.01 -3.19 -5.32
CA SER A 435 12.67 -1.95 -6.03
C SER A 435 13.85 -0.98 -6.19
N MET A 436 14.85 -1.08 -5.32
CA MET A 436 15.97 -0.14 -5.29
C MET A 436 17.27 -0.72 -5.86
N PHE A 437 17.30 -2.03 -6.13
CA PHE A 437 18.56 -2.71 -6.41
C PHE A 437 19.23 -2.22 -7.69
N TRP A 438 18.49 -2.19 -8.79
CA TRP A 438 19.04 -1.81 -10.10
C TRP A 438 19.42 -0.34 -10.17
N ASP A 439 18.66 0.55 -9.54
CA ASP A 439 18.96 1.98 -9.49
C ASP A 439 20.24 2.28 -8.71
N MET A 440 20.49 1.55 -7.61
CA MET A 440 21.68 1.74 -6.79
C MET A 440 22.89 0.97 -7.31
N PHE A 441 22.67 -0.15 -7.99
CA PHE A 441 23.71 -1.10 -8.39
C PHE A 441 23.49 -1.57 -9.84
N PRO A 442 23.64 -0.69 -10.84
CA PRO A 442 23.26 -0.96 -12.23
C PRO A 442 24.09 -2.08 -12.89
N GLU A 443 25.29 -2.38 -12.39
CA GLU A 443 26.09 -3.53 -12.88
C GLU A 443 25.60 -4.87 -12.31
N GLY A 444 24.54 -4.86 -11.49
CA GLY A 444 23.90 -6.05 -10.95
C GLY A 444 24.68 -6.78 -9.84
N PRO A 445 24.40 -8.06 -9.62
CA PRO A 445 24.90 -8.82 -8.46
C PRO A 445 26.42 -9.03 -8.44
N THR A 446 27.11 -8.78 -9.55
CA THR A 446 28.57 -8.89 -9.70
C THR A 446 29.31 -7.57 -9.58
N GLN A 447 28.59 -6.47 -9.36
CA GLN A 447 29.17 -5.15 -9.15
C GLN A 447 30.19 -5.16 -8.02
N LYS A 448 31.34 -4.53 -8.27
CA LYS A 448 32.39 -4.37 -7.25
C LYS A 448 32.20 -3.04 -6.56
N THR A 449 31.66 -3.09 -5.36
CA THR A 449 31.41 -1.88 -4.56
C THR A 449 31.61 -2.16 -3.08
N ASP A 450 32.08 -1.14 -2.35
CA ASP A 450 32.19 -1.15 -0.89
C ASP A 450 30.93 -0.57 -0.22
N HIS A 451 29.88 -0.31 -0.98
CA HIS A 451 28.63 0.26 -0.46
C HIS A 451 27.96 -0.71 0.53
N PRO A 452 27.72 -0.32 1.80
CA PRO A 452 27.22 -1.24 2.83
C PRO A 452 25.85 -1.88 2.50
N LEU A 453 24.99 -1.18 1.72
CA LEU A 453 23.68 -1.70 1.35
C LEU A 453 23.75 -2.78 0.26
N PHE A 454 24.84 -2.92 -0.49
CA PHE A 454 24.94 -3.88 -1.58
C PHE A 454 24.74 -5.33 -1.08
N GLU A 455 25.57 -5.77 -0.15
CA GLU A 455 25.43 -7.12 0.42
C GLU A 455 24.16 -7.27 1.27
N MET A 456 23.66 -6.18 1.85
CA MET A 456 22.41 -6.17 2.62
C MET A 456 21.20 -6.42 1.70
N PHE A 457 21.09 -5.72 0.58
CA PHE A 457 20.00 -5.90 -0.38
C PHE A 457 20.05 -7.27 -1.07
N LYS A 458 21.25 -7.75 -1.43
CA LYS A 458 21.42 -9.12 -1.90
C LYS A 458 20.90 -10.14 -0.88
N HIS A 459 21.25 -9.95 0.41
CA HIS A 459 20.77 -10.84 1.46
C HIS A 459 19.24 -10.79 1.60
N TRP A 460 18.64 -9.60 1.54
CA TRP A 460 17.17 -9.45 1.69
C TRP A 460 16.38 -10.04 0.53
N THR A 461 17.01 -10.23 -0.61
CA THR A 461 16.40 -10.80 -1.82
C THR A 461 16.81 -12.25 -2.06
N THR A 462 17.54 -12.88 -1.12
CA THR A 462 18.04 -14.24 -1.26
C THR A 462 17.01 -15.27 -0.76
N LEU A 463 16.70 -16.24 -1.60
CA LEU A 463 15.84 -17.38 -1.31
C LEU A 463 16.58 -18.45 -0.48
N PRO A 464 15.88 -19.39 0.17
CA PRO A 464 16.50 -20.45 0.96
C PRO A 464 17.48 -21.35 0.19
N ASP A 465 17.33 -21.49 -1.12
CA ASP A 465 18.21 -22.23 -2.00
C ASP A 465 19.48 -21.44 -2.42
N GLY A 466 19.63 -20.21 -1.93
CA GLY A 466 20.74 -19.31 -2.24
C GLY A 466 20.58 -18.54 -3.57
N SER A 467 19.50 -18.75 -4.30
CA SER A 467 19.17 -17.92 -5.47
C SER A 467 18.53 -16.59 -5.06
N SER A 468 18.41 -15.65 -5.99
CA SER A 468 17.77 -14.35 -5.74
C SER A 468 16.35 -14.29 -6.32
N VAL A 469 15.46 -13.50 -5.71
CA VAL A 469 14.16 -13.16 -6.33
C VAL A 469 14.32 -12.07 -7.41
N VAL A 470 15.44 -11.32 -7.42
CA VAL A 470 15.69 -10.24 -8.37
C VAL A 470 16.39 -10.77 -9.63
N PHE A 471 17.43 -11.58 -9.46
CA PHE A 471 18.31 -11.96 -10.58
C PHE A 471 18.03 -13.35 -11.10
N ARG A 472 18.10 -13.53 -12.43
CA ARG A 472 18.16 -14.85 -13.07
C ARG A 472 19.50 -15.52 -12.81
N LYS A 473 19.51 -16.87 -12.76
CA LYS A 473 20.75 -17.66 -12.57
C LYS A 473 21.80 -17.44 -13.66
N LYS A 474 21.39 -17.02 -14.86
CA LYS A 474 22.28 -16.82 -16.03
C LYS A 474 22.95 -15.45 -16.07
N GLY A 475 22.65 -14.54 -15.15
CA GLY A 475 23.33 -13.24 -15.05
C GLY A 475 23.16 -12.33 -16.28
N ASP A 476 21.99 -12.37 -16.90
CA ASP A 476 21.66 -11.59 -18.08
C ASP A 476 21.14 -10.16 -17.78
N ASN A 477 21.28 -9.69 -16.54
CA ASN A 477 20.81 -8.38 -16.04
C ASN A 477 19.30 -8.12 -16.20
N HIS A 478 18.50 -9.18 -16.32
CA HIS A 478 17.05 -9.08 -16.35
C HIS A 478 16.43 -9.56 -15.06
N ASP A 479 15.27 -9.01 -14.72
CA ASP A 479 14.48 -9.42 -13.56
C ASP A 479 14.02 -10.88 -13.70
N ARG A 480 14.09 -11.59 -12.58
CA ARG A 480 13.66 -12.99 -12.53
C ARG A 480 12.15 -13.14 -12.56
N TYR A 481 11.45 -12.24 -11.88
CA TYR A 481 10.00 -12.20 -11.80
C TYR A 481 9.52 -10.81 -12.16
N HIS A 482 8.50 -10.72 -13.03
CA HIS A 482 7.91 -9.47 -13.46
C HIS A 482 6.58 -9.19 -12.76
N GLY A 483 6.25 -7.92 -12.59
CA GLY A 483 4.96 -7.48 -12.07
C GLY A 483 4.56 -8.19 -10.78
N PHE A 484 3.34 -8.73 -10.75
CA PHE A 484 2.78 -9.36 -9.55
C PHE A 484 3.42 -10.71 -9.18
N ASP A 485 4.09 -11.37 -10.11
CA ASP A 485 4.78 -12.63 -9.81
C ASP A 485 5.96 -12.43 -8.86
N LEU A 486 6.60 -11.25 -8.86
CA LEU A 486 7.58 -10.88 -7.84
C LEU A 486 6.97 -10.88 -6.44
N TYR A 487 5.77 -10.33 -6.27
CA TYR A 487 5.06 -10.29 -4.98
C TYR A 487 4.70 -11.70 -4.49
N LYS A 488 4.19 -12.55 -5.40
CA LYS A 488 3.91 -13.95 -5.09
C LYS A 488 5.17 -14.71 -4.72
N ALA A 489 6.27 -14.50 -5.46
CA ALA A 489 7.56 -15.16 -5.21
C ALA A 489 8.14 -14.74 -3.86
N ILE A 490 8.19 -13.45 -3.52
CA ILE A 490 8.62 -12.96 -2.22
C ILE A 490 7.76 -13.59 -1.12
N THR A 491 6.43 -13.55 -1.25
CA THR A 491 5.51 -14.05 -0.24
C THR A 491 5.69 -15.54 0.03
N ARG A 492 5.82 -16.35 -1.02
CA ARG A 492 5.85 -17.82 -0.93
C ARG A 492 7.21 -18.37 -0.59
N TYR A 493 8.27 -17.82 -1.18
CA TYR A 493 9.57 -18.47 -1.20
C TYR A 493 10.61 -17.78 -0.32
N LEU A 494 10.53 -16.46 -0.10
CA LEU A 494 11.46 -15.76 0.75
C LEU A 494 11.03 -15.93 2.22
N LYS A 495 11.80 -16.66 3.03
CA LYS A 495 11.36 -17.07 4.37
C LYS A 495 11.77 -16.07 5.46
N GLU A 496 13.06 -15.96 5.78
CA GLU A 496 13.51 -15.25 6.99
C GLU A 496 14.68 -14.28 6.76
N SER A 497 15.12 -14.13 5.52
CA SER A 497 16.32 -13.34 5.19
C SER A 497 16.13 -11.82 5.34
N ALA A 498 14.89 -11.34 5.43
CA ALA A 498 14.57 -9.91 5.46
C ALA A 498 13.56 -9.52 6.56
N VAL A 499 13.53 -10.25 7.68
CA VAL A 499 12.67 -9.89 8.83
C VAL A 499 13.24 -8.67 9.55
N PRO A 500 12.57 -7.50 9.58
CA PRO A 500 13.13 -6.25 10.08
C PRO A 500 13.80 -6.35 11.46
N ARG A 501 13.16 -7.03 12.42
CA ARG A 501 13.74 -7.20 13.77
C ARG A 501 15.06 -7.98 13.80
N LYS A 502 15.29 -8.89 12.82
CA LYS A 502 16.54 -9.66 12.70
C LYS A 502 17.65 -8.85 12.05
N GLU A 503 17.28 -7.92 11.19
CA GLU A 503 18.19 -7.09 10.42
C GLU A 503 18.75 -5.90 11.23
N ILE A 504 18.17 -5.55 12.37
CA ILE A 504 18.65 -4.49 13.26
C ILE A 504 20.14 -4.66 13.61
N SER A 505 20.59 -5.89 13.82
CA SER A 505 22.00 -6.18 14.13
C SER A 505 22.99 -5.84 13.02
N LYS A 506 22.53 -5.64 11.79
CA LYS A 506 23.38 -5.18 10.66
C LYS A 506 23.84 -3.74 10.83
N PHE A 507 23.20 -2.96 11.72
CA PHE A 507 23.50 -1.56 12.01
C PHE A 507 24.31 -1.38 13.30
N ASN A 508 25.13 -2.35 13.68
CA ASN A 508 25.93 -2.32 14.91
C ASN A 508 26.92 -1.15 14.98
N GLN A 509 27.28 -0.52 13.85
CA GLN A 509 28.07 0.72 13.83
C GLN A 509 27.39 1.88 14.56
N TYR A 510 26.08 1.84 14.78
CA TYR A 510 25.30 2.85 15.51
C TYR A 510 25.09 2.52 16.99
N VAL A 511 25.63 1.41 17.49
CA VAL A 511 25.50 1.04 18.92
C VAL A 511 26.14 2.09 19.83
N THR A 512 25.43 2.47 20.88
CA THR A 512 25.85 3.51 21.81
C THR A 512 25.29 3.27 23.21
N THR A 513 25.81 4.05 24.16
CA THR A 513 25.22 4.21 25.50
C THR A 513 24.63 5.62 25.61
N VAL A 514 23.48 5.73 26.26
CA VAL A 514 22.76 7.01 26.38
C VAL A 514 22.43 7.33 27.82
N SER A 515 22.24 8.61 28.10
CA SER A 515 21.71 9.07 29.39
C SER A 515 20.28 8.54 29.61
N PRO A 516 19.86 8.27 30.84
CA PRO A 516 18.47 7.89 31.15
C PRO A 516 17.42 8.91 30.70
N THR A 517 17.82 10.17 30.47
CA THR A 517 16.92 11.25 30.03
C THR A 517 16.78 11.34 28.52
N THR A 518 17.55 10.58 27.75
CA THR A 518 17.44 10.56 26.28
C THR A 518 16.14 9.90 25.85
N LYS A 519 15.38 10.58 24.98
CA LYS A 519 14.18 9.99 24.37
C LYS A 519 14.61 8.87 23.43
N VAL A 520 14.14 7.66 23.67
CA VAL A 520 14.49 6.46 22.90
C VAL A 520 13.23 5.75 22.47
N LEU A 521 13.12 5.44 21.18
CA LEU A 521 12.05 4.58 20.65
C LEU A 521 12.36 3.12 21.00
N VAL A 522 11.50 2.49 21.79
CA VAL A 522 11.66 1.09 22.20
C VAL A 522 11.01 0.17 21.17
N ILE A 523 11.84 -0.61 20.47
CA ILE A 523 11.38 -1.57 19.45
C ILE A 523 11.12 -2.94 20.06
N GLY A 524 11.97 -3.37 20.99
CA GLY A 524 11.87 -4.65 21.67
C GLY A 524 12.64 -4.64 22.98
N GLU A 525 12.07 -5.30 24.02
CA GLU A 525 12.78 -5.58 25.28
C GLU A 525 13.56 -6.89 25.16
#